data_689e054f9c334807b05e4d5112402460
#
_entry.id   689e054f9c334807b05e4d5112402460
#
_cell.length_a   1.000
_cell.length_b   1.000
_cell.length_c   1.000
_cell.angle_alpha   90.00
_cell.angle_beta   90.00
_cell.angle_gamma   90.00
#
_symmetry.space_group_name_H-M   'P 1'
#
loop_
_entity.id
_entity.type
_entity.pdbx_description
1 polymer ?
#
loop_
_entity_poly.entity_id
_entity_poly.type
_entity_poly.pdbx_seq_one_letter_code
_entity_poly.pdbx_strand_id
1 'polypeptide(L)'
;MRLSMREVFLTGCDTKTEWQLPWFINNFKKFAPEQELVIADFGMSEEMLSHISNFEVIPIISAEKGWFKKPRAMLETSLLYNVEKVCWLDTDCEIAGRIDHIFDLSEPQKLGMVKDRPWTRRRNDLGNWYNSGVVLIEGTPNILKSWANECLANPVIGDQEVLYLMMGGDEIKKLLFINPLPHTYNTLRLDYIDNIAVENPRIIHHTGEKGNNTIRKQL
;
A
#
# COMPACT_ATOMS: atom_id res chain seq x y z
N MET A 1 -23.98 0.04 22.39
CA MET A 1 -23.35 -1.02 21.60
C MET A 1 -22.44 -0.32 20.59
N ARG A 2 -21.10 -0.32 20.77
CA ARG A 2 -20.20 0.18 19.74
C ARG A 2 -20.32 -0.81 18.58
N LEU A 3 -20.77 -0.37 17.41
CA LEU A 3 -20.61 -1.12 16.18
C LEU A 3 -19.11 -1.45 16.07
N SER A 4 -18.78 -2.71 15.86
CA SER A 4 -17.37 -3.07 15.61
C SER A 4 -16.89 -2.27 14.41
N MET A 5 -15.84 -1.50 14.61
CA MET A 5 -15.20 -0.71 13.56
C MET A 5 -14.66 -1.69 12.53
N ARG A 6 -15.01 -1.51 11.26
CA ARG A 6 -14.55 -2.39 10.18
C ARG A 6 -13.13 -1.96 9.78
N GLU A 7 -12.19 -2.88 9.92
CA GLU A 7 -10.79 -2.73 9.53
C GLU A 7 -10.50 -3.72 8.41
N VAL A 8 -9.92 -3.26 7.30
CA VAL A 8 -9.65 -4.12 6.15
C VAL A 8 -8.23 -3.92 5.61
N PHE A 9 -7.63 -5.00 5.15
CA PHE A 9 -6.51 -4.92 4.23
C PHE A 9 -7.05 -4.76 2.82
N LEU A 10 -6.40 -3.89 2.05
CA LEU A 10 -6.76 -3.59 0.67
C LEU A 10 -5.54 -3.79 -0.23
N THR A 11 -5.71 -4.52 -1.31
CA THR A 11 -4.74 -4.60 -2.40
C THR A 11 -5.43 -4.34 -3.72
N GLY A 12 -4.69 -4.22 -4.83
CA GLY A 12 -5.31 -4.07 -6.13
C GLY A 12 -4.29 -4.14 -7.26
N CYS A 13 -4.76 -4.53 -8.44
CA CYS A 13 -3.92 -4.68 -9.61
C CYS A 13 -4.72 -4.50 -10.91
N ASP A 14 -3.98 -4.35 -11.99
CA ASP A 14 -4.47 -4.41 -13.37
C ASP A 14 -3.93 -5.68 -14.06
N THR A 15 -4.29 -5.88 -15.34
CA THR A 15 -3.81 -7.02 -16.14
C THR A 15 -2.29 -7.17 -16.20
N LYS A 16 -1.51 -6.10 -15.94
CA LYS A 16 -0.04 -6.15 -15.99
C LYS A 16 0.56 -6.76 -14.73
N THR A 17 -0.11 -6.60 -13.61
CA THR A 17 0.39 -6.99 -12.28
C THR A 17 -0.46 -8.08 -11.62
N GLU A 18 -1.61 -8.47 -12.19
CA GLU A 18 -2.50 -9.50 -11.65
C GLU A 18 -1.84 -10.87 -11.42
N TRP A 19 -0.76 -11.18 -12.16
CA TRP A 19 0.00 -12.41 -11.99
C TRP A 19 0.63 -12.56 -10.59
N GLN A 20 0.82 -11.45 -9.84
CA GLN A 20 1.32 -11.46 -8.47
C GLN A 20 0.21 -11.82 -7.46
N LEU A 21 -1.05 -11.57 -7.81
CA LEU A 21 -2.18 -11.64 -6.88
C LEU A 21 -2.38 -13.01 -6.22
N PRO A 22 -2.30 -14.15 -6.95
CA PRO A 22 -2.41 -15.47 -6.32
C PRO A 22 -1.30 -15.74 -5.30
N TRP A 23 -0.08 -15.32 -5.59
CA TRP A 23 1.05 -15.42 -4.67
C TRP A 23 0.83 -14.56 -3.42
N PHE A 24 0.41 -13.31 -3.60
CA PHE A 24 0.07 -12.41 -2.50
C PHE A 24 -1.02 -12.98 -1.60
N ILE A 25 -2.13 -13.46 -2.19
CA ILE A 25 -3.25 -14.04 -1.45
C ILE A 25 -2.80 -15.26 -0.62
N ASN A 26 -1.96 -16.12 -1.18
CA ASN A 26 -1.46 -17.29 -0.47
C ASN A 26 -0.61 -16.90 0.74
N ASN A 27 0.24 -15.89 0.59
CA ASN A 27 1.02 -15.33 1.70
C ASN A 27 0.12 -14.68 2.75
N PHE A 28 -0.84 -13.88 2.32
CA PHE A 28 -1.79 -13.21 3.21
C PHE A 28 -2.57 -14.21 4.04
N LYS A 29 -3.19 -15.22 3.42
CA LYS A 29 -3.96 -16.27 4.11
C LYS A 29 -3.12 -17.05 5.12
N LYS A 30 -1.84 -17.23 4.88
CA LYS A 30 -0.93 -17.96 5.78
C LYS A 30 -0.70 -17.22 7.10
N PHE A 31 -0.56 -15.89 7.08
CA PHE A 31 -0.15 -15.09 8.24
C PHE A 31 -1.26 -14.20 8.82
N ALA A 32 -2.33 -14.00 8.06
CA ALA A 32 -3.47 -13.17 8.45
C ALA A 32 -4.83 -13.82 8.07
N PRO A 33 -5.06 -15.12 8.42
CA PRO A 33 -6.23 -15.87 7.97
C PRO A 33 -7.56 -15.30 8.47
N GLU A 34 -7.54 -14.63 9.62
CA GLU A 34 -8.74 -14.04 10.25
C GLU A 34 -8.97 -12.58 9.82
N GLN A 35 -8.07 -12.03 9.00
CA GLN A 35 -8.16 -10.65 8.57
C GLN A 35 -8.94 -10.54 7.26
N GLU A 36 -9.72 -9.48 7.14
CA GLU A 36 -10.48 -9.18 5.94
C GLU A 36 -9.57 -8.61 4.86
N LEU A 37 -9.58 -9.23 3.67
CA LEU A 37 -8.89 -8.77 2.48
C LEU A 37 -9.89 -8.36 1.41
N VAL A 38 -9.84 -7.10 1.00
CA VAL A 38 -10.60 -6.52 -0.10
C VAL A 38 -9.66 -6.32 -1.29
N ILE A 39 -10.14 -6.54 -2.50
CA ILE A 39 -9.33 -6.44 -3.72
C ILE A 39 -9.91 -5.35 -4.63
N ALA A 40 -9.11 -4.34 -4.93
CA ALA A 40 -9.46 -3.27 -5.86
C ALA A 40 -9.15 -3.71 -7.30
N ASP A 41 -10.17 -3.74 -8.14
CA ASP A 41 -10.02 -4.02 -9.56
C ASP A 41 -9.63 -2.74 -10.33
N PHE A 42 -8.40 -2.72 -10.84
CA PHE A 42 -7.88 -1.64 -11.68
C PHE A 42 -8.04 -1.93 -13.18
N GLY A 43 -8.76 -2.98 -13.53
CA GLY A 43 -8.92 -3.53 -14.86
C GLY A 43 -8.20 -4.87 -14.99
N MET A 44 -8.52 -5.81 -14.10
CA MET A 44 -8.07 -7.20 -14.17
C MET A 44 -8.74 -7.96 -15.33
N SER A 45 -8.16 -9.09 -15.68
CA SER A 45 -8.79 -10.00 -16.65
C SER A 45 -10.02 -10.71 -16.06
N GLU A 46 -10.94 -11.15 -16.93
CA GLU A 46 -12.10 -11.96 -16.52
C GLU A 46 -11.66 -13.26 -15.84
N GLU A 47 -10.56 -13.85 -16.31
CA GLU A 47 -9.96 -15.05 -15.72
C GLU A 47 -9.54 -14.79 -14.26
N MET A 48 -8.84 -13.68 -14.00
CA MET A 48 -8.43 -13.30 -12.64
C MET A 48 -9.63 -13.00 -11.77
N LEU A 49 -10.61 -12.23 -12.27
CA LEU A 49 -11.85 -11.93 -11.53
C LEU A 49 -12.61 -13.20 -11.16
N SER A 50 -12.66 -14.20 -12.06
CA SER A 50 -13.24 -15.51 -11.75
C SER A 50 -12.44 -16.25 -10.67
N HIS A 51 -11.11 -16.18 -10.74
CA HIS A 51 -10.22 -16.84 -9.76
C HIS A 51 -10.39 -16.30 -8.33
N ILE A 52 -10.66 -15.01 -8.18
CA ILE A 52 -10.83 -14.33 -6.89
C ILE A 52 -12.29 -14.10 -6.49
N SER A 53 -13.24 -14.78 -7.11
CA SER A 53 -14.69 -14.61 -6.91
C SER A 53 -15.17 -14.81 -5.48
N ASN A 54 -14.36 -15.41 -4.61
CA ASN A 54 -14.64 -15.59 -3.17
C ASN A 54 -14.18 -14.44 -2.29
N PHE A 55 -13.60 -13.38 -2.88
CA PHE A 55 -13.22 -12.15 -2.18
C PHE A 55 -14.20 -11.03 -2.48
N GLU A 56 -14.23 -10.02 -1.61
CA GLU A 56 -14.86 -8.75 -1.94
C GLU A 56 -14.00 -8.00 -2.94
N VAL A 57 -14.54 -7.74 -4.14
CA VAL A 57 -13.84 -7.05 -5.22
C VAL A 57 -14.53 -5.71 -5.48
N ILE A 58 -13.74 -4.64 -5.47
CA ILE A 58 -14.22 -3.26 -5.68
C ILE A 58 -13.72 -2.75 -7.03
N PRO A 59 -14.60 -2.51 -8.02
CA PRO A 59 -14.17 -1.92 -9.28
C PRO A 59 -13.81 -0.44 -9.10
N ILE A 60 -12.59 -0.06 -9.48
CA ILE A 60 -12.15 1.35 -9.44
C ILE A 60 -12.29 1.97 -10.82
N ILE A 61 -13.44 2.61 -11.03
CA ILE A 61 -13.80 3.25 -12.31
C ILE A 61 -13.30 4.68 -12.31
N SER A 62 -12.08 4.89 -12.79
CA SER A 62 -11.45 6.19 -12.84
C SER A 62 -10.48 6.29 -14.01
N ALA A 63 -10.09 7.51 -14.38
CA ALA A 63 -9.22 7.75 -15.54
C ALA A 63 -7.73 7.46 -15.26
N GLU A 64 -7.34 7.35 -14.00
CA GLU A 64 -5.97 6.97 -13.59
C GLU A 64 -5.63 5.57 -14.10
N LYS A 65 -4.34 5.28 -14.26
CA LYS A 65 -3.84 3.98 -14.74
C LYS A 65 -2.93 3.33 -13.72
N GLY A 66 -3.05 2.01 -13.59
CA GLY A 66 -2.18 1.20 -12.74
C GLY A 66 -2.14 1.71 -11.29
N TRP A 67 -0.94 1.83 -10.74
CA TRP A 67 -0.72 2.25 -9.34
C TRP A 67 -1.24 3.64 -8.98
N PHE A 68 -1.46 4.55 -9.96
CA PHE A 68 -2.08 5.85 -9.68
C PHE A 68 -3.51 5.73 -9.16
N LYS A 69 -4.19 4.59 -9.37
CA LYS A 69 -5.51 4.29 -8.81
C LYS A 69 -5.48 3.97 -7.30
N LYS A 70 -4.31 3.65 -6.73
CA LYS A 70 -4.15 3.27 -5.32
C LYS A 70 -4.82 4.24 -4.33
N PRO A 71 -4.47 5.54 -4.31
CA PRO A 71 -5.09 6.44 -3.33
C PRO A 71 -6.60 6.59 -3.55
N ARG A 72 -7.08 6.46 -4.79
CA ARG A 72 -8.50 6.44 -5.11
C ARG A 72 -9.19 5.21 -4.53
N ALA A 73 -8.59 4.04 -4.70
CA ALA A 73 -9.11 2.79 -4.14
C ALA A 73 -9.24 2.86 -2.62
N MET A 74 -8.22 3.35 -1.91
CA MET A 74 -8.28 3.53 -0.46
C MET A 74 -9.40 4.49 -0.05
N LEU A 75 -9.55 5.60 -0.76
CA LEU A 75 -10.57 6.61 -0.51
C LEU A 75 -11.98 6.04 -0.71
N GLU A 76 -12.23 5.35 -1.83
CA GLU A 76 -13.52 4.77 -2.16
C GLU A 76 -13.88 3.63 -1.20
N THR A 77 -12.91 2.79 -0.84
CA THR A 77 -13.11 1.73 0.16
C THR A 77 -13.59 2.30 1.49
N SER A 78 -12.94 3.34 1.99
CA SER A 78 -13.33 3.97 3.25
C SER A 78 -14.71 4.65 3.16
N LEU A 79 -15.00 5.37 2.06
CA LEU A 79 -16.24 6.14 1.91
C LEU A 79 -17.46 5.26 1.61
N LEU A 80 -17.34 4.33 0.66
CA LEU A 80 -18.48 3.61 0.10
C LEU A 80 -18.82 2.34 0.87
N TYR A 81 -17.82 1.74 1.52
CA TYR A 81 -17.98 0.45 2.19
C TYR A 81 -18.01 0.56 3.72
N ASN A 82 -18.11 1.79 4.24
CA ASN A 82 -18.16 2.08 5.68
C ASN A 82 -17.02 1.39 6.46
N VAL A 83 -15.82 1.47 5.89
CA VAL A 83 -14.59 0.94 6.48
C VAL A 83 -13.91 2.05 7.25
N GLU A 84 -13.61 1.81 8.53
CA GLU A 84 -12.99 2.83 9.38
C GLU A 84 -11.48 2.89 9.19
N LYS A 85 -10.82 1.72 9.06
CA LYS A 85 -9.39 1.67 8.82
C LYS A 85 -9.08 0.81 7.61
N VAL A 86 -8.23 1.32 6.74
CA VAL A 86 -7.76 0.63 5.54
C VAL A 86 -6.23 0.54 5.60
N CYS A 87 -5.70 -0.66 5.44
CA CYS A 87 -4.29 -0.88 5.22
C CYS A 87 -4.06 -1.36 3.79
N TRP A 88 -3.54 -0.48 2.93
CA TRP A 88 -3.11 -0.83 1.60
C TRP A 88 -1.84 -1.66 1.63
N LEU A 89 -1.78 -2.71 0.81
CA LEU A 89 -0.60 -3.54 0.55
C LEU A 89 -0.42 -3.70 -0.96
N ASP A 90 0.75 -3.34 -1.49
CA ASP A 90 1.06 -3.64 -2.89
C ASP A 90 1.13 -5.16 -3.11
N THR A 91 0.78 -5.64 -4.31
CA THR A 91 0.74 -7.08 -4.63
C THR A 91 2.11 -7.75 -4.61
N ASP A 92 3.20 -6.98 -4.59
CA ASP A 92 4.57 -7.46 -4.42
C ASP A 92 5.08 -7.40 -2.96
N CYS A 93 4.16 -7.23 -2.00
CA CYS A 93 4.43 -7.36 -0.57
C CYS A 93 4.27 -8.82 -0.11
N GLU A 94 5.34 -9.40 0.42
CA GLU A 94 5.33 -10.71 1.09
C GLU A 94 4.94 -10.53 2.57
N ILE A 95 3.90 -11.21 3.01
CA ILE A 95 3.56 -11.25 4.42
C ILE A 95 4.44 -12.31 5.09
N ALA A 96 5.34 -11.88 5.95
CA ALA A 96 6.34 -12.72 6.61
C ALA A 96 6.06 -12.96 8.10
N GLY A 97 5.04 -12.30 8.67
CA GLY A 97 4.64 -12.43 10.07
C GLY A 97 3.25 -11.84 10.33
N ARG A 98 2.82 -11.86 11.59
CA ARG A 98 1.52 -11.30 11.99
C ARG A 98 1.47 -9.80 11.71
N ILE A 99 0.39 -9.34 11.06
CA ILE A 99 0.18 -7.95 10.65
C ILE A 99 -1.08 -7.30 11.24
N ASP A 100 -1.89 -8.04 11.98
CA ASP A 100 -3.14 -7.58 12.59
C ASP A 100 -2.97 -6.31 13.44
N HIS A 101 -1.89 -6.20 14.19
CA HIS A 101 -1.59 -5.03 15.04
C HIS A 101 -1.25 -3.74 14.28
N ILE A 102 -1.17 -3.77 12.94
CA ILE A 102 -0.88 -2.55 12.19
C ILE A 102 -1.98 -1.51 12.37
N PHE A 103 -3.23 -1.95 12.54
CA PHE A 103 -4.37 -1.06 12.73
C PHE A 103 -4.33 -0.27 14.05
N ASP A 104 -3.62 -0.77 15.07
CA ASP A 104 -3.39 -0.07 16.34
C ASP A 104 -2.48 1.16 16.16
N LEU A 105 -1.75 1.23 15.03
CA LEU A 105 -0.81 2.30 14.72
C LEU A 105 -1.45 3.41 13.87
N SER A 106 -2.73 3.34 13.56
CA SER A 106 -3.39 4.38 12.78
C SER A 106 -3.48 5.70 13.55
N GLU A 107 -3.33 6.81 12.85
CA GLU A 107 -3.58 8.15 13.34
C GLU A 107 -4.59 8.86 12.45
N PRO A 108 -5.70 9.43 12.99
CA PRO A 108 -6.64 10.21 12.21
C PRO A 108 -5.95 11.33 11.43
N GLN A 109 -6.42 11.59 10.22
CA GLN A 109 -5.91 12.64 9.31
C GLN A 109 -4.47 12.46 8.83
N LYS A 110 -3.83 11.32 9.09
CA LYS A 110 -2.49 11.00 8.59
C LYS A 110 -2.48 9.74 7.75
N LEU A 111 -1.43 9.60 6.93
CA LEU A 111 -1.07 8.35 6.25
C LEU A 111 0.00 7.66 7.08
N GLY A 112 -0.27 6.46 7.57
CA GLY A 112 0.73 5.60 8.18
C GLY A 112 1.61 5.00 7.08
N MET A 113 2.91 5.33 7.06
CA MET A 113 3.85 4.89 6.02
C MET A 113 5.23 4.62 6.59
N VAL A 114 5.96 3.71 5.99
CA VAL A 114 7.35 3.41 6.37
C VAL A 114 8.31 4.27 5.56
N LYS A 115 9.36 4.77 6.21
CA LYS A 115 10.41 5.57 5.58
C LYS A 115 11.17 4.76 4.53
N ASP A 116 11.25 5.30 3.31
CA ASP A 116 12.01 4.72 2.20
C ASP A 116 13.46 5.22 2.21
N ARG A 117 14.40 4.36 2.60
CA ARG A 117 15.80 4.75 2.75
C ARG A 117 16.61 4.79 1.45
N PRO A 118 16.50 3.81 0.54
CA PRO A 118 17.39 3.72 -0.61
C PRO A 118 17.24 4.88 -1.59
N TRP A 119 16.03 5.37 -1.75
CA TRP A 119 15.75 6.49 -2.63
C TRP A 119 16.24 7.82 -2.08
N THR A 120 16.14 8.03 -0.77
CA THR A 120 16.60 9.27 -0.12
C THR A 120 18.09 9.50 -0.28
N ARG A 121 18.90 8.45 -0.38
CA ARG A 121 20.35 8.56 -0.61
C ARG A 121 20.71 9.11 -1.99
N ARG A 122 19.86 8.85 -3.00
CA ARG A 122 20.08 9.29 -4.38
C ARG A 122 19.45 10.65 -4.67
N ARG A 123 18.59 11.12 -3.79
CA ARG A 123 17.81 12.36 -3.92
C ARG A 123 17.99 13.21 -2.66
N ASN A 124 19.23 13.59 -2.39
CA ASN A 124 19.62 14.32 -1.16
C ASN A 124 18.85 15.63 -0.94
N ASP A 125 18.29 16.20 -1.99
CA ASP A 125 17.48 17.42 -1.99
C ASP A 125 16.06 17.22 -1.45
N LEU A 126 15.61 15.99 -1.36
CA LEU A 126 14.22 15.67 -1.09
C LEU A 126 13.90 15.32 0.38
N GLY A 127 14.91 15.26 1.25
CA GLY A 127 14.72 14.93 2.67
C GLY A 127 14.14 13.54 2.92
N ASN A 128 13.24 13.39 3.90
CA ASN A 128 12.61 12.12 4.21
C ASN A 128 11.64 11.70 3.11
N TRP A 129 11.80 10.46 2.65
CA TRP A 129 10.96 9.82 1.65
C TRP A 129 10.19 8.67 2.31
N TYR A 130 8.95 8.45 1.92
CA TYR A 130 8.10 7.39 2.46
C TYR A 130 7.63 6.47 1.34
N ASN A 131 7.68 5.16 1.58
CA ASN A 131 7.29 4.17 0.59
C ASN A 131 5.78 3.94 0.61
N SER A 132 5.15 3.92 -0.55
CA SER A 132 3.70 3.75 -0.71
C SER A 132 3.24 2.30 -0.86
N GLY A 133 4.14 1.31 -0.75
CA GLY A 133 3.76 -0.11 -0.84
C GLY A 133 2.93 -0.60 0.34
N VAL A 134 3.07 0.05 1.51
CA VAL A 134 2.21 -0.14 2.68
C VAL A 134 1.73 1.23 3.13
N VAL A 135 0.41 1.44 3.14
CA VAL A 135 -0.21 2.70 3.56
C VAL A 135 -1.40 2.41 4.46
N LEU A 136 -1.36 2.90 5.68
CA LEU A 136 -2.43 2.79 6.66
C LEU A 136 -3.21 4.10 6.76
N ILE A 137 -4.53 4.03 6.79
CA ILE A 137 -5.40 5.18 7.05
C ILE A 137 -6.47 4.85 8.08
N GLU A 138 -6.94 5.90 8.76
CA GLU A 138 -8.13 5.91 9.59
C GLU A 138 -9.09 6.99 9.06
N GLY A 139 -10.31 6.56 8.71
CA GLY A 139 -11.29 7.40 8.04
C GLY A 139 -10.82 7.85 6.63
N THR A 140 -11.09 9.10 6.31
CA THR A 140 -10.75 9.70 5.01
C THR A 140 -9.86 10.93 5.17
N PRO A 141 -8.57 10.78 5.44
CA PRO A 141 -7.65 11.90 5.61
C PRO A 141 -7.69 12.88 4.44
N ASN A 142 -7.64 14.17 4.71
CA ASN A 142 -7.64 15.18 3.64
C ASN A 142 -6.44 15.03 2.69
N ILE A 143 -5.29 14.61 3.23
CA ILE A 143 -4.11 14.32 2.40
C ILE A 143 -4.35 13.17 1.41
N LEU A 144 -5.13 12.13 1.78
CA LEU A 144 -5.50 11.05 0.88
C LEU A 144 -6.36 11.56 -0.28
N LYS A 145 -7.36 12.41 0.01
CA LYS A 145 -8.20 13.04 -1.03
C LYS A 145 -7.36 13.87 -2.01
N SER A 146 -6.44 14.66 -1.46
CA SER A 146 -5.54 15.48 -2.26
C SER A 146 -4.60 14.61 -3.11
N TRP A 147 -4.07 13.54 -2.54
CA TRP A 147 -3.20 12.60 -3.25
C TRP A 147 -3.93 11.89 -4.40
N ALA A 148 -5.17 11.41 -4.16
CA ALA A 148 -5.99 10.82 -5.22
C ALA A 148 -6.27 11.80 -6.37
N ASN A 149 -6.61 13.05 -6.04
CA ASN A 149 -6.86 14.07 -7.05
C ASN A 149 -5.59 14.46 -7.83
N GLU A 150 -4.44 14.52 -7.15
CA GLU A 150 -3.17 14.86 -7.80
C GLU A 150 -2.66 13.71 -8.70
N CYS A 151 -2.88 12.45 -8.31
CA CYS A 151 -2.62 11.29 -9.17
C CYS A 151 -3.44 11.31 -10.46
N LEU A 152 -4.65 11.86 -10.41
CA LEU A 152 -5.49 12.04 -11.61
C LEU A 152 -5.01 13.23 -12.46
N ALA A 153 -4.74 14.38 -11.83
CA ALA A 153 -4.45 15.63 -12.51
C ALA A 153 -3.02 15.68 -13.07
N ASN A 154 -2.05 15.20 -12.30
CA ASN A 154 -0.62 15.36 -12.56
C ASN A 154 0.16 14.05 -12.33
N PRO A 155 -0.16 12.96 -13.05
CA PRO A 155 0.60 11.72 -12.92
C PRO A 155 2.04 11.93 -13.41
N VAL A 156 3.00 11.63 -12.52
CA VAL A 156 4.44 11.73 -12.86
C VAL A 156 5.05 10.32 -13.01
N ILE A 157 6.07 9.95 -12.25
CA ILE A 157 6.74 8.65 -12.35
C ILE A 157 5.92 7.56 -11.66
N GLY A 158 5.38 7.86 -10.47
CA GLY A 158 4.58 6.94 -9.65
C GLY A 158 3.74 7.69 -8.63
N ASP A 159 2.82 6.98 -7.99
CA ASP A 159 1.95 7.54 -6.95
C ASP A 159 2.74 8.06 -5.74
N GLN A 160 3.81 7.38 -5.38
CA GLN A 160 4.74 7.79 -4.31
C GLN A 160 5.42 9.13 -4.62
N GLU A 161 5.89 9.34 -5.86
CA GLU A 161 6.46 10.60 -6.30
C GLU A 161 5.44 11.73 -6.32
N VAL A 162 4.21 11.46 -6.73
CA VAL A 162 3.11 12.44 -6.66
C VAL A 162 2.91 12.91 -5.23
N LEU A 163 2.76 11.99 -4.27
CA LEU A 163 2.61 12.32 -2.86
C LEU A 163 3.80 13.14 -2.33
N TYR A 164 4.99 12.74 -2.72
CA TYR A 164 6.22 13.42 -2.33
C TYR A 164 6.27 14.85 -2.85
N LEU A 165 5.97 15.07 -4.14
CA LEU A 165 5.97 16.40 -4.75
C LEU A 165 4.92 17.34 -4.12
N MET A 166 3.76 16.81 -3.73
CA MET A 166 2.73 17.55 -3.00
C MET A 166 3.23 18.08 -1.66
N MET A 167 4.06 17.31 -0.96
CA MET A 167 4.61 17.71 0.33
C MET A 167 5.86 18.58 0.19
N GLY A 168 6.58 18.43 -0.92
CA GLY A 168 7.87 19.08 -1.15
C GLY A 168 8.95 18.64 -0.16
N GLY A 169 10.03 19.42 -0.03
CA GLY A 169 11.11 19.19 0.93
C GLY A 169 10.77 19.60 2.38
N ASP A 170 9.53 20.01 2.66
CA ASP A 170 9.12 20.54 3.96
C ASP A 170 8.89 19.39 4.97
N GLU A 171 9.84 19.21 5.89
CA GLU A 171 9.77 18.18 6.93
C GLU A 171 8.63 18.40 7.93
N ILE A 172 8.26 19.66 8.20
CA ILE A 172 7.12 19.98 9.10
C ILE A 172 5.83 19.52 8.44
N LYS A 173 5.65 19.82 7.16
CA LYS A 173 4.48 19.38 6.38
C LYS A 173 4.38 17.85 6.34
N LYS A 174 5.49 17.14 6.17
CA LYS A 174 5.52 15.67 6.22
C LYS A 174 5.06 15.15 7.58
N LEU A 175 5.54 15.70 8.69
CA LEU A 175 5.11 15.30 10.04
C LEU A 175 3.62 15.57 10.32
N LEU A 176 3.02 16.58 9.68
CA LEU A 176 1.59 16.84 9.79
C LEU A 176 0.73 15.77 9.10
N PHE A 177 1.21 15.21 7.99
CA PHE A 177 0.42 14.32 7.14
C PHE A 177 0.87 12.86 7.15
N ILE A 178 2.08 12.57 7.62
CA ILE A 178 2.62 11.21 7.70
C ILE A 178 2.79 10.79 9.15
N ASN A 179 2.30 9.61 9.47
CA ASN A 179 2.60 8.87 10.68
C ASN A 179 3.67 7.80 10.33
N PRO A 180 4.93 7.94 10.78
CA PRO A 180 5.96 6.97 10.48
C PRO A 180 5.68 5.62 11.14
N LEU A 181 5.43 4.59 10.34
CA LEU A 181 5.27 3.22 10.82
C LEU A 181 6.63 2.56 11.10
N PRO A 182 6.67 1.55 12.00
CA PRO A 182 7.86 0.73 12.21
C PRO A 182 8.33 0.07 10.92
N HIS A 183 9.65 0.00 10.73
CA HIS A 183 10.28 -0.52 9.51
C HIS A 183 9.91 -1.98 9.20
N THR A 184 9.55 -2.75 10.22
CA THR A 184 9.10 -4.14 10.09
C THR A 184 7.83 -4.31 9.23
N TYR A 185 7.02 -3.26 9.08
CA TYR A 185 5.79 -3.29 8.27
C TYR A 185 6.01 -2.96 6.78
N ASN A 186 7.20 -2.56 6.39
CA ASN A 186 7.56 -2.39 4.97
C ASN A 186 9.08 -2.47 4.82
N THR A 187 9.63 -3.65 5.06
CA THR A 187 11.06 -3.93 4.89
C THR A 187 11.34 -4.07 3.41
N LEU A 188 12.09 -3.15 2.84
CA LEU A 188 12.38 -3.15 1.42
C LEU A 188 13.43 -4.20 1.07
N ARG A 189 13.29 -4.84 -0.08
CA ARG A 189 14.34 -5.68 -0.65
C ARG A 189 15.71 -5.00 -0.64
N LEU A 190 15.74 -3.69 -0.82
CA LEU A 190 16.96 -2.89 -0.81
C LEU A 190 17.59 -2.76 0.58
N ASP A 191 16.85 -2.93 1.66
CA ASP A 191 17.39 -2.95 3.01
C ASP A 191 18.36 -4.12 3.20
N TYR A 192 18.04 -5.28 2.62
CA TYR A 192 18.94 -6.46 2.64
C TYR A 192 20.22 -6.22 1.83
N ILE A 193 20.14 -5.50 0.71
CA ILE A 193 21.32 -5.14 -0.11
C ILE A 193 22.21 -4.16 0.63
N ASP A 194 21.61 -3.24 1.36
CA ASP A 194 22.32 -2.22 2.15
C ASP A 194 22.78 -2.73 3.54
N ASN A 195 22.56 -4.02 3.84
CA ASN A 195 22.85 -4.65 5.14
C ASN A 195 22.16 -3.91 6.31
N ILE A 196 20.96 -3.38 6.08
CA ILE A 196 20.16 -2.81 7.14
C ILE A 196 19.44 -3.96 7.82
N ALA A 197 19.85 -4.26 9.05
CA ALA A 197 19.20 -5.29 9.84
C ALA A 197 17.79 -4.83 10.24
N VAL A 198 16.77 -5.54 9.78
CA VAL A 198 15.39 -5.42 10.27
C VAL A 198 15.06 -6.73 10.98
N GLU A 199 15.00 -6.68 12.29
CA GLU A 199 14.64 -7.85 13.08
C GLU A 199 13.14 -8.15 12.91
N ASN A 200 12.83 -9.43 12.64
CA ASN A 200 11.46 -9.92 12.52
C ASN A 200 10.59 -9.09 11.56
N PRO A 201 10.95 -8.98 10.27
CA PRO A 201 10.14 -8.28 9.29
C PRO A 201 8.73 -8.92 9.23
N ARG A 202 7.70 -8.10 9.23
CA ARG A 202 6.30 -8.53 9.12
C ARG A 202 5.83 -8.50 7.68
N ILE A 203 6.30 -7.50 6.92
CA ILE A 203 6.04 -7.33 5.51
C ILE A 203 7.37 -7.05 4.80
N ILE A 204 7.68 -7.85 3.78
CA ILE A 204 8.85 -7.68 2.92
C ILE A 204 8.37 -7.23 1.55
N HIS A 205 8.83 -6.08 1.11
CA HIS A 205 8.39 -5.47 -0.15
C HIS A 205 9.41 -5.75 -1.27
N HIS A 206 9.01 -6.56 -2.23
CA HIS A 206 9.81 -6.99 -3.36
C HIS A 206 9.76 -5.96 -4.50
N THR A 207 10.22 -4.74 -4.25
CA THR A 207 10.14 -3.62 -5.19
C THR A 207 10.88 -3.87 -6.50
N GLY A 208 10.22 -3.51 -7.62
CA GLY A 208 10.80 -3.43 -8.96
C GLY A 208 11.10 -4.79 -9.60
N GLU A 209 11.71 -4.77 -10.80
CA GLU A 209 11.90 -5.98 -11.63
C GLU A 209 12.68 -7.10 -10.93
N LYS A 210 13.70 -6.76 -10.14
CA LYS A 210 14.46 -7.76 -9.38
C LYS A 210 13.62 -8.43 -8.30
N GLY A 211 12.71 -7.69 -7.68
CA GLY A 211 11.71 -8.22 -6.76
C GLY A 211 10.72 -9.13 -7.47
N ASN A 212 10.18 -8.69 -8.59
CA ASN A 212 9.30 -9.51 -9.44
C ASN A 212 9.94 -10.85 -9.82
N ASN A 213 11.24 -10.87 -10.12
CA ASN A 213 11.97 -12.10 -10.40
C ASN A 213 12.09 -13.01 -9.18
N THR A 214 12.11 -12.46 -7.98
CA THR A 214 12.07 -13.25 -6.72
C THR A 214 10.72 -13.91 -6.55
N ILE A 215 9.63 -13.16 -6.77
CA ILE A 215 8.26 -13.69 -6.70
C ILE A 215 8.03 -14.79 -7.74
N ARG A 216 8.45 -14.58 -9.01
CA ARG A 216 8.31 -15.59 -10.08
C ARG A 216 9.00 -16.91 -9.79
N LYS A 217 10.05 -16.93 -8.97
CA LYS A 217 10.73 -18.17 -8.55
C LYS A 217 9.98 -18.92 -7.45
N GLN A 218 8.99 -18.29 -6.85
CA GLN A 218 8.16 -18.88 -5.78
C GLN A 218 6.79 -19.36 -6.30
N LEU A 219 6.40 -18.95 -7.51
CA LEU A 219 5.25 -19.44 -8.26
C LEU A 219 5.58 -20.74 -9.00
#